data_211daa65c218412ae0c2a6e47a5b2aa4
#
_entry.id   211daa65c218412ae0c2a6e47a5b2aa4
#
_cell.length_a   1.000
_cell.length_b   1.000
_cell.length_c   1.000
_cell.angle_alpha   90.00
_cell.angle_beta   90.00
_cell.angle_gamma   90.00
#
_symmetry.space_group_name_H-M   'P 1'
#
loop_
_entity.id
_entity.type
_entity.pdbx_description
1 polymer ?
#
loop_
_entity_poly.entity_id
_entity_poly.type
_entity_poly.pdbx_seq_one_letter_code
_entity_poly.pdbx_strand_id
1 'polypeptide(L)'
;MDKNVYAAIQSQYATFSKVGKRIADHIKADPVHITSISIQQMAAELGIAESSIIRFCKILGCAGFSEMKLLLAKYSPKSVRTIFEDLSETDSIQTISESVFGRNIDTLERALQLLDFQKIEQAVDVLSRAENILILGVGASGTIAEDFYIRLMRIGFRAVSLTDSHLMQIQASLCMPNTAVIAISHTGKTREIVSAVRTAKEHGAQTIGITGFPDTPLKASSDLCLELYSPDQLFVSPRVAQFSLIDSLYVSLAIRQKDRVVRNIEQVNEALRPLRME
;
A
#
# COMPACT_ATOMS: atom_id res chain seq x y z
N MET A 1 -15.71 9.81 -11.65
CA MET A 1 -14.88 9.74 -10.43
C MET A 1 -15.53 8.77 -9.47
N ASP A 2 -14.91 7.63 -9.28
CA ASP A 2 -15.39 6.59 -8.36
C ASP A 2 -15.16 7.08 -6.91
N LYS A 3 -16.24 7.32 -6.18
CA LYS A 3 -16.18 7.88 -4.81
C LYS A 3 -15.89 6.77 -3.81
N ASN A 4 -14.70 6.75 -3.23
CA ASN A 4 -14.39 5.88 -2.09
C ASN A 4 -14.93 6.51 -0.79
N VAL A 5 -16.12 6.08 -0.37
CA VAL A 5 -16.81 6.59 0.83
C VAL A 5 -16.02 6.30 2.10
N TYR A 6 -15.32 5.17 2.19
CA TYR A 6 -14.53 4.83 3.37
C TYR A 6 -13.32 5.77 3.54
N ALA A 7 -12.62 6.06 2.45
CA ALA A 7 -11.56 7.07 2.45
C ALA A 7 -12.09 8.48 2.76
N ALA A 8 -13.26 8.84 2.23
CA ALA A 8 -13.91 10.12 2.53
C ALA A 8 -14.30 10.25 4.03
N ILE A 9 -14.79 9.16 4.65
CA ILE A 9 -15.05 9.13 6.10
C ILE A 9 -13.76 9.35 6.89
N GLN A 10 -12.65 8.75 6.50
CA GLN A 10 -11.38 8.90 7.21
C GLN A 10 -10.80 10.31 7.06
N SER A 11 -10.75 10.84 5.84
CA SER A 11 -10.17 12.15 5.56
C SER A 11 -10.95 13.31 6.18
N GLN A 12 -12.28 13.19 6.26
CA GLN A 12 -13.16 14.24 6.79
C GLN A 12 -13.55 14.05 8.26
N TYR A 13 -13.04 13.02 8.94
CA TYR A 13 -13.46 12.67 10.30
C TYR A 13 -13.34 13.83 11.29
N ALA A 14 -12.27 14.63 11.20
CA ALA A 14 -12.03 15.76 12.10
C ALA A 14 -13.11 16.84 11.96
N THR A 15 -13.69 17.01 10.78
CA THR A 15 -14.68 18.06 10.44
C THR A 15 -16.12 17.67 10.80
N PHE A 16 -16.37 16.39 11.10
CA PHE A 16 -17.72 15.92 11.38
C PHE A 16 -18.26 16.47 12.72
N SER A 17 -19.56 16.78 12.73
CA SER A 17 -20.30 17.08 13.96
C SER A 17 -20.27 15.86 14.91
N LYS A 18 -20.66 16.07 16.17
CA LYS A 18 -20.78 15.00 17.19
C LYS A 18 -21.64 13.80 16.69
N VAL A 19 -22.75 14.09 16.01
CA VAL A 19 -23.60 13.06 15.40
C VAL A 19 -22.91 12.41 14.19
N GLY A 20 -22.25 13.22 13.35
CA GLY A 20 -21.51 12.70 12.20
C GLY A 20 -20.35 11.76 12.61
N LYS A 21 -19.65 12.06 13.69
CA LYS A 21 -18.60 11.18 14.25
C LYS A 21 -19.18 9.86 14.75
N ARG A 22 -20.34 9.88 15.43
CA ARG A 22 -21.05 8.65 15.86
C ARG A 22 -21.45 7.78 14.66
N ILE A 23 -21.94 8.38 13.58
CA ILE A 23 -22.26 7.66 12.34
C ILE A 23 -20.99 7.08 11.72
N ALA A 24 -19.92 7.88 11.61
CA ALA A 24 -18.65 7.45 11.07
C ALA A 24 -18.02 6.30 11.87
N ASP A 25 -18.07 6.36 13.20
CA ASP A 25 -17.52 5.32 14.09
C ASP A 25 -18.34 4.02 13.97
N HIS A 26 -19.67 4.12 13.86
CA HIS A 26 -20.53 2.96 13.65
C HIS A 26 -20.25 2.27 12.31
N ILE A 27 -20.07 3.05 11.24
CA ILE A 27 -19.69 2.51 9.92
C ILE A 27 -18.28 1.86 9.97
N LYS A 28 -17.33 2.46 10.69
CA LYS A 28 -15.98 1.92 10.83
C LYS A 28 -15.92 0.64 11.66
N ALA A 29 -16.80 0.53 12.66
CA ALA A 29 -16.84 -0.64 13.55
C ALA A 29 -17.31 -1.90 12.82
N ASP A 30 -18.35 -1.80 11.98
CA ASP A 30 -18.84 -2.92 11.18
C ASP A 30 -19.47 -2.43 9.85
N PRO A 31 -18.62 -2.15 8.85
CA PRO A 31 -19.11 -1.68 7.55
C PRO A 31 -19.96 -2.72 6.82
N VAL A 32 -19.76 -4.01 7.06
CA VAL A 32 -20.54 -5.09 6.44
C VAL A 32 -21.97 -5.09 7.00
N HIS A 33 -22.11 -4.96 8.31
CA HIS A 33 -23.43 -4.81 8.95
C HIS A 33 -24.20 -3.64 8.34
N ILE A 34 -23.54 -2.49 8.16
CA ILE A 34 -24.17 -1.31 7.56
C ILE A 34 -24.67 -1.57 6.13
N THR A 35 -23.98 -2.40 5.35
CA THR A 35 -24.46 -2.74 3.99
C THR A 35 -25.69 -3.63 3.98
N SER A 36 -25.98 -4.36 5.05
CA SER A 36 -27.10 -5.29 5.17
C SER A 36 -28.37 -4.68 5.78
N ILE A 37 -28.25 -3.61 6.58
CA ILE A 37 -29.38 -3.02 7.33
C ILE A 37 -30.09 -1.90 6.56
N SER A 38 -31.32 -1.58 6.98
CA SER A 38 -32.07 -0.41 6.50
C SER A 38 -31.65 0.87 7.21
N ILE A 39 -32.01 2.03 6.65
CA ILE A 39 -31.76 3.33 7.29
C ILE A 39 -32.51 3.44 8.63
N GLN A 40 -33.70 2.85 8.74
CA GLN A 40 -34.49 2.79 9.96
C GLN A 40 -33.74 2.01 11.05
N GLN A 41 -33.18 0.86 10.70
CA GLN A 41 -32.40 0.04 11.63
C GLN A 41 -31.14 0.80 12.10
N MET A 42 -30.39 1.41 11.19
CA MET A 42 -29.21 2.19 11.55
C MET A 42 -29.57 3.40 12.45
N ALA A 43 -30.69 4.06 12.17
CA ALA A 43 -31.19 5.18 12.97
C ALA A 43 -31.56 4.73 14.40
N ALA A 44 -32.22 3.56 14.52
CA ALA A 44 -32.58 2.96 15.81
C ALA A 44 -31.33 2.55 16.62
N GLU A 45 -30.35 1.88 16.01
CA GLU A 45 -29.10 1.47 16.66
C GLU A 45 -28.30 2.68 17.20
N LEU A 46 -28.30 3.78 16.45
CA LEU A 46 -27.62 5.01 16.85
C LEU A 46 -28.47 5.93 17.73
N GLY A 47 -29.76 5.68 17.87
CA GLY A 47 -30.68 6.58 18.58
C GLY A 47 -30.70 7.98 17.98
N ILE A 48 -30.75 8.11 16.64
CA ILE A 48 -30.76 9.38 15.90
C ILE A 48 -31.86 9.36 14.83
N ALA A 49 -32.21 10.55 14.31
CA ALA A 49 -33.18 10.65 13.21
C ALA A 49 -32.54 10.20 11.87
N GLU A 50 -33.32 9.52 11.01
CA GLU A 50 -32.89 9.13 9.65
C GLU A 50 -32.37 10.31 8.82
N SER A 51 -32.96 11.50 9.00
CA SER A 51 -32.51 12.73 8.34
C SER A 51 -31.05 13.09 8.64
N SER A 52 -30.54 12.70 9.82
CA SER A 52 -29.13 12.88 10.19
C SER A 52 -28.20 11.97 9.37
N ILE A 53 -28.64 10.73 9.12
CA ILE A 53 -27.91 9.78 8.28
C ILE A 53 -27.90 10.26 6.82
N ILE A 54 -29.05 10.72 6.31
CA ILE A 54 -29.15 11.27 4.94
C ILE A 54 -28.22 12.49 4.78
N ARG A 55 -28.18 13.39 5.77
CA ARG A 55 -27.29 14.54 5.76
C ARG A 55 -25.83 14.11 5.76
N PHE A 56 -25.46 13.09 6.54
CA PHE A 56 -24.14 12.53 6.55
C PHE A 56 -23.74 11.94 5.19
N CYS A 57 -24.65 11.19 4.54
CA CYS A 57 -24.42 10.68 3.19
C CYS A 57 -24.13 11.81 2.19
N LYS A 58 -24.88 12.93 2.28
CA LYS A 58 -24.66 14.10 1.42
C LYS A 58 -23.32 14.78 1.66
N ILE A 59 -22.84 14.84 2.91
CA ILE A 59 -21.49 15.36 3.25
C ILE A 59 -20.41 14.51 2.57
N LEU A 60 -20.61 13.18 2.52
CA LEU A 60 -19.71 12.27 1.82
C LEU A 60 -19.88 12.30 0.29
N GLY A 61 -20.78 13.16 -0.23
CA GLY A 61 -21.05 13.29 -1.65
C GLY A 61 -21.94 12.19 -2.23
N CYS A 62 -22.63 11.40 -1.39
CA CYS A 62 -23.60 10.41 -1.82
C CYS A 62 -24.99 11.02 -1.98
N ALA A 63 -25.78 10.57 -2.97
CA ALA A 63 -27.16 11.00 -3.17
C ALA A 63 -28.07 10.58 -2.00
N GLY A 64 -27.73 9.48 -1.31
CA GLY A 64 -28.48 8.98 -0.16
C GLY A 64 -27.85 7.72 0.44
N PHE A 65 -28.58 7.11 1.39
CA PHE A 65 -28.12 5.94 2.14
C PHE A 65 -27.88 4.71 1.26
N SER A 66 -28.74 4.50 0.25
CA SER A 66 -28.59 3.37 -0.68
C SER A 66 -27.29 3.46 -1.51
N GLU A 67 -26.95 4.65 -2.01
CA GLU A 67 -25.69 4.85 -2.73
C GLU A 67 -24.50 4.70 -1.78
N MET A 68 -24.56 5.24 -0.58
CA MET A 68 -23.53 5.07 0.44
C MET A 68 -23.30 3.59 0.75
N LYS A 69 -24.36 2.78 0.92
CA LYS A 69 -24.25 1.33 1.13
C LYS A 69 -23.58 0.61 -0.04
N LEU A 70 -23.97 0.96 -1.27
CA LEU A 70 -23.36 0.39 -2.47
C LEU A 70 -21.85 0.69 -2.54
N LEU A 71 -21.47 1.93 -2.26
CA LEU A 71 -20.09 2.35 -2.24
C LEU A 71 -19.32 1.77 -1.05
N LEU A 72 -19.94 1.62 0.11
CA LEU A 72 -19.35 0.91 1.24
C LEU A 72 -19.12 -0.56 0.91
N ALA A 73 -20.08 -1.25 0.30
CA ALA A 73 -19.90 -2.63 -0.13
C ALA A 73 -18.75 -2.80 -1.14
N LYS A 74 -18.59 -1.79 -2.02
CA LYS A 74 -17.51 -1.78 -3.02
C LYS A 74 -16.12 -1.57 -2.41
N TYR A 75 -16.02 -0.77 -1.33
CA TYR A 75 -14.74 -0.30 -0.77
C TYR A 75 -14.53 -0.66 0.70
N SER A 76 -15.48 -1.39 1.32
CA SER A 76 -15.32 -1.83 2.71
C SER A 76 -14.21 -2.86 2.84
N PRO A 77 -13.28 -2.70 3.80
CA PRO A 77 -12.40 -3.80 4.14
C PRO A 77 -13.26 -4.97 4.60
N LYS A 78 -13.17 -6.09 3.90
CA LYS A 78 -13.83 -7.32 4.33
C LYS A 78 -13.29 -7.71 5.70
N SER A 79 -14.15 -7.90 6.69
CA SER A 79 -13.75 -8.32 8.03
C SER A 79 -13.12 -9.72 7.97
N VAL A 80 -12.32 -10.08 9.01
CA VAL A 80 -11.77 -11.45 9.16
C VAL A 80 -12.84 -12.52 9.00
N ARG A 81 -14.06 -12.26 9.50
CA ARG A 81 -15.22 -13.15 9.34
C ARG A 81 -15.58 -13.42 7.88
N THR A 82 -15.51 -12.40 7.02
CA THR A 82 -15.87 -12.53 5.59
C THR A 82 -14.92 -13.45 4.81
N ILE A 83 -13.69 -13.66 5.29
CA ILE A 83 -12.73 -14.61 4.66
C ILE A 83 -13.13 -16.05 4.98
N PHE A 84 -13.58 -16.31 6.21
CA PHE A 84 -14.09 -17.62 6.60
C PHE A 84 -15.55 -17.87 6.19
N GLU A 85 -16.32 -16.81 5.88
CA GLU A 85 -17.68 -16.94 5.32
C GLU A 85 -17.66 -17.46 3.89
N ASP A 86 -16.61 -17.15 3.12
CA ASP A 86 -16.47 -17.57 1.71
C ASP A 86 -15.72 -18.91 1.58
N LEU A 87 -15.05 -19.40 2.62
CA LEU A 87 -14.27 -20.65 2.63
C LEU A 87 -14.56 -21.45 3.90
N SER A 88 -14.82 -22.73 3.73
CA SER A 88 -15.13 -23.69 4.78
C SER A 88 -13.97 -24.68 4.99
N GLU A 89 -13.89 -25.26 6.20
CA GLU A 89 -12.95 -26.37 6.47
C GLU A 89 -13.22 -27.61 5.59
N THR A 90 -14.41 -27.67 4.99
CA THR A 90 -14.82 -28.76 4.07
C THR A 90 -14.51 -28.45 2.61
N ASP A 91 -14.03 -27.25 2.28
CA ASP A 91 -13.69 -26.89 0.91
C ASP A 91 -12.49 -27.68 0.39
N SER A 92 -12.54 -28.03 -0.88
CA SER A 92 -11.41 -28.67 -1.54
C SER A 92 -10.23 -27.71 -1.64
N ILE A 93 -9.01 -28.26 -1.65
CA ILE A 93 -7.79 -27.47 -1.91
C ILE A 93 -7.90 -26.72 -3.24
N GLN A 94 -8.55 -27.30 -4.24
CA GLN A 94 -8.81 -26.64 -5.52
C GLN A 94 -9.65 -25.36 -5.31
N THR A 95 -10.79 -25.45 -4.62
CA THR A 95 -11.68 -24.31 -4.33
C THR A 95 -10.92 -23.21 -3.58
N ILE A 96 -10.15 -23.59 -2.54
CA ILE A 96 -9.33 -22.66 -1.78
C ILE A 96 -8.29 -21.96 -2.69
N SER A 97 -7.60 -22.72 -3.53
CA SER A 97 -6.59 -22.18 -4.44
C SER A 97 -7.20 -21.21 -5.45
N GLU A 98 -8.30 -21.59 -6.10
CA GLU A 98 -9.02 -20.74 -7.05
C GLU A 98 -9.47 -19.41 -6.38
N SER A 99 -9.96 -19.47 -5.14
CA SER A 99 -10.33 -18.29 -4.36
C SER A 99 -9.12 -17.38 -4.09
N VAL A 100 -7.98 -17.94 -3.69
CA VAL A 100 -6.74 -17.15 -3.43
C VAL A 100 -6.26 -16.48 -4.72
N PHE A 101 -6.17 -17.21 -5.82
CA PHE A 101 -5.75 -16.65 -7.12
C PHE A 101 -6.73 -15.59 -7.61
N GLY A 102 -8.03 -15.83 -7.51
CA GLY A 102 -9.06 -14.86 -7.90
C GLY A 102 -8.94 -13.53 -7.13
N ARG A 103 -8.71 -13.61 -5.82
CA ARG A 103 -8.48 -12.41 -4.97
C ARG A 103 -7.19 -11.67 -5.32
N ASN A 104 -6.13 -12.38 -5.67
CA ASN A 104 -4.89 -11.77 -6.12
C ASN A 104 -5.08 -11.04 -7.45
N ILE A 105 -5.82 -11.63 -8.41
CA ILE A 105 -6.16 -10.99 -9.68
C ILE A 105 -6.98 -9.71 -9.44
N ASP A 106 -8.04 -9.77 -8.63
CA ASP A 106 -8.85 -8.59 -8.27
C ASP A 106 -8.00 -7.49 -7.61
N THR A 107 -7.07 -7.87 -6.73
CA THR A 107 -6.16 -6.92 -6.10
C THR A 107 -5.26 -6.23 -7.12
N LEU A 108 -4.71 -6.97 -8.08
CA LEU A 108 -3.87 -6.42 -9.15
C LEU A 108 -4.65 -5.50 -10.08
N GLU A 109 -5.84 -5.90 -10.49
CA GLU A 109 -6.70 -5.08 -11.37
C GLU A 109 -7.05 -3.74 -10.71
N ARG A 110 -7.44 -3.77 -9.44
CA ARG A 110 -7.76 -2.55 -8.68
C ARG A 110 -6.53 -1.69 -8.43
N ALA A 111 -5.40 -2.31 -8.08
CA ALA A 111 -4.14 -1.58 -7.90
C ALA A 111 -3.78 -0.84 -9.20
N LEU A 112 -3.82 -1.53 -10.35
CA LEU A 112 -3.50 -0.94 -11.66
C LEU A 112 -4.40 0.25 -12.00
N GLN A 113 -5.70 0.19 -11.69
CA GLN A 113 -6.66 1.27 -11.93
C GLN A 113 -6.40 2.53 -11.08
N LEU A 114 -5.76 2.37 -9.92
CA LEU A 114 -5.53 3.44 -8.95
C LEU A 114 -4.09 3.97 -8.97
N LEU A 115 -3.19 3.34 -9.74
CA LEU A 115 -1.80 3.77 -9.85
C LEU A 115 -1.70 5.18 -10.45
N ASP A 116 -0.93 6.02 -9.79
CA ASP A 116 -0.50 7.31 -10.30
C ASP A 116 0.80 7.14 -11.11
N PHE A 117 0.68 7.02 -12.41
CA PHE A 117 1.82 6.80 -13.31
C PHE A 117 2.81 7.97 -13.32
N GLN A 118 2.36 9.20 -13.04
CA GLN A 118 3.26 10.35 -12.93
C GLN A 118 4.17 10.22 -11.71
N LYS A 119 3.63 9.75 -10.59
CA LYS A 119 4.44 9.47 -9.39
C LYS A 119 5.40 8.30 -9.61
N ILE A 120 5.00 7.26 -10.36
CA ILE A 120 5.90 6.17 -10.72
C ILE A 120 7.06 6.70 -11.56
N GLU A 121 6.79 7.56 -12.53
CA GLU A 121 7.82 8.20 -13.35
C GLU A 121 8.78 9.03 -12.51
N GLN A 122 8.27 9.84 -11.57
CA GLN A 122 9.08 10.61 -10.63
C GLN A 122 9.94 9.70 -9.74
N ALA A 123 9.40 8.58 -9.26
CA ALA A 123 10.16 7.61 -8.47
C ALA A 123 11.31 7.00 -9.28
N VAL A 124 11.06 6.63 -10.53
CA VAL A 124 12.08 6.12 -11.45
C VAL A 124 13.14 7.18 -11.71
N ASP A 125 12.77 8.46 -11.85
CA ASP A 125 13.71 9.57 -12.02
C ASP A 125 14.62 9.74 -10.81
N VAL A 126 14.06 9.73 -9.60
CA VAL A 126 14.82 9.81 -8.34
C VAL A 126 15.81 8.64 -8.25
N LEU A 127 15.33 7.42 -8.44
CA LEU A 127 16.16 6.22 -8.33
C LEU A 127 17.25 6.15 -9.39
N SER A 128 16.97 6.59 -10.61
CA SER A 128 17.94 6.55 -11.70
C SER A 128 19.13 7.50 -11.52
N ARG A 129 18.95 8.58 -10.74
CA ARG A 129 19.96 9.59 -10.44
C ARG A 129 20.70 9.34 -9.12
N ALA A 130 20.16 8.48 -8.27
CA ALA A 130 20.76 8.18 -6.97
C ALA A 130 22.09 7.43 -7.12
N GLU A 131 23.08 7.81 -6.33
CA GLU A 131 24.32 7.06 -6.19
C GLU A 131 24.15 5.89 -5.23
N ASN A 132 23.34 6.06 -4.20
CA ASN A 132 23.04 5.04 -3.20
C ASN A 132 21.54 4.95 -2.98
N ILE A 133 21.03 3.73 -2.82
CA ILE A 133 19.61 3.45 -2.59
C ILE A 133 19.48 2.68 -1.28
N LEU A 134 18.77 3.25 -0.30
CA LEU A 134 18.35 2.57 0.91
C LEU A 134 16.93 2.06 0.74
N ILE A 135 16.69 0.78 1.03
CA ILE A 135 15.37 0.17 0.94
C ILE A 135 14.97 -0.31 2.33
N LEU A 136 13.93 0.30 2.89
CA LEU A 136 13.51 0.09 4.26
C LEU A 136 12.20 -0.71 4.30
N GLY A 137 12.16 -1.79 5.08
CA GLY A 137 10.96 -2.58 5.29
C GLY A 137 11.06 -3.45 6.53
N VAL A 138 9.96 -3.67 7.25
CA VAL A 138 9.91 -4.52 8.46
C VAL A 138 8.88 -5.64 8.24
N GLY A 139 9.16 -6.82 8.76
CA GLY A 139 8.28 -7.99 8.65
C GLY A 139 8.02 -8.37 7.17
N ALA A 140 6.75 -8.51 6.79
CA ALA A 140 6.38 -8.86 5.42
C ALA A 140 6.83 -7.81 4.37
N SER A 141 6.90 -6.53 4.73
CA SER A 141 7.46 -5.49 3.86
C SER A 141 8.97 -5.61 3.72
N GLY A 142 9.65 -6.20 4.71
CA GLY A 142 11.09 -6.49 4.64
C GLY A 142 11.44 -7.49 3.54
N THR A 143 10.58 -8.51 3.30
CA THR A 143 10.80 -9.47 2.21
C THR A 143 10.71 -8.81 0.83
N ILE A 144 9.86 -7.80 0.68
CA ILE A 144 9.71 -7.04 -0.56
C ILE A 144 10.92 -6.10 -0.74
N ALA A 145 11.38 -5.48 0.34
CA ALA A 145 12.58 -4.65 0.34
C ALA A 145 13.81 -5.46 -0.07
N GLU A 146 13.95 -6.68 0.44
CA GLU A 146 15.04 -7.60 0.12
C GLU A 146 15.00 -8.04 -1.35
N ASP A 147 13.83 -8.43 -1.87
CA ASP A 147 13.68 -8.79 -3.28
C ASP A 147 14.08 -7.63 -4.20
N PHE A 148 13.64 -6.41 -3.88
CA PHE A 148 13.98 -5.24 -4.68
C PHE A 148 15.48 -4.94 -4.63
N TYR A 149 16.10 -5.05 -3.46
CA TYR A 149 17.54 -4.93 -3.29
C TYR A 149 18.31 -5.90 -4.20
N ILE A 150 17.96 -7.20 -4.15
CA ILE A 150 18.62 -8.22 -4.96
C ILE A 150 18.53 -7.90 -6.46
N ARG A 151 17.37 -7.46 -6.91
CA ARG A 151 17.14 -7.08 -8.31
C ARG A 151 17.96 -5.86 -8.72
N LEU A 152 17.95 -4.79 -7.91
CA LEU A 152 18.70 -3.58 -8.19
C LEU A 152 20.22 -3.85 -8.23
N MET A 153 20.71 -4.66 -7.29
CA MET A 153 22.12 -5.06 -7.25
C MET A 153 22.53 -5.80 -8.53
N ARG A 154 21.68 -6.72 -9.04
CA ARG A 154 21.96 -7.48 -10.27
C ARG A 154 22.07 -6.60 -11.52
N ILE A 155 21.40 -5.47 -11.56
CA ILE A 155 21.51 -4.51 -12.67
C ILE A 155 22.52 -3.37 -12.39
N GLY A 156 23.26 -3.46 -11.28
CA GLY A 156 24.41 -2.61 -10.97
C GLY A 156 24.10 -1.33 -10.23
N PHE A 157 22.94 -1.23 -9.56
CA PHE A 157 22.68 -0.16 -8.61
C PHE A 157 23.34 -0.44 -7.26
N ARG A 158 23.86 0.61 -6.62
CA ARG A 158 24.34 0.55 -5.24
C ARG A 158 23.13 0.65 -4.30
N ALA A 159 22.61 -0.49 -3.92
CA ALA A 159 21.46 -0.57 -3.03
C ALA A 159 21.79 -1.38 -1.78
N VAL A 160 21.04 -1.15 -0.71
CA VAL A 160 21.03 -1.97 0.51
C VAL A 160 19.61 -2.05 1.06
N SER A 161 19.21 -3.25 1.48
CA SER A 161 17.95 -3.48 2.20
C SER A 161 18.22 -3.49 3.70
N LEU A 162 17.38 -2.81 4.46
CA LEU A 162 17.48 -2.73 5.91
C LEU A 162 16.13 -3.12 6.52
N THR A 163 16.17 -4.13 7.40
CA THR A 163 15.00 -4.65 8.11
C THR A 163 15.11 -4.45 9.62
N ASP A 164 16.31 -4.15 10.13
CA ASP A 164 16.60 -3.84 11.52
C ASP A 164 16.45 -2.34 11.81
N SER A 165 15.72 -1.99 12.84
CA SER A 165 15.36 -0.60 13.17
C SER A 165 16.57 0.26 13.57
N HIS A 166 17.58 -0.33 14.23
CA HIS A 166 18.80 0.39 14.61
C HIS A 166 19.66 0.69 13.37
N LEU A 167 19.86 -0.31 12.52
CA LEU A 167 20.60 -0.13 11.26
C LEU A 167 19.91 0.87 10.34
N MET A 168 18.57 0.86 10.26
CA MET A 168 17.81 1.86 9.52
C MET A 168 18.12 3.26 10.02
N GLN A 169 18.07 3.49 11.33
CA GLN A 169 18.30 4.80 11.91
C GLN A 169 19.76 5.27 11.74
N ILE A 170 20.72 4.36 11.90
CA ILE A 170 22.14 4.65 11.66
C ILE A 170 22.35 5.08 10.20
N GLN A 171 21.88 4.28 9.23
CA GLN A 171 22.04 4.58 7.81
C GLN A 171 21.28 5.85 7.40
N ALA A 172 20.09 6.07 7.94
CA ALA A 172 19.30 7.28 7.70
C ALA A 172 20.04 8.54 8.14
N SER A 173 20.76 8.50 9.29
CA SER A 173 21.55 9.62 9.79
C SER A 173 22.84 9.89 9.00
N LEU A 174 23.26 8.96 8.15
CA LEU A 174 24.42 9.06 7.29
C LEU A 174 24.06 9.32 5.81
N CYS A 175 22.80 9.58 5.53
CA CYS A 175 22.33 9.90 4.18
C CYS A 175 22.95 11.20 3.67
N MET A 176 23.06 11.30 2.36
CA MET A 176 23.52 12.47 1.62
C MET A 176 22.52 12.86 0.54
N PRO A 177 22.59 14.06 -0.05
CA PRO A 177 21.65 14.51 -1.09
C PRO A 177 21.58 13.62 -2.35
N ASN A 178 22.61 12.80 -2.59
CA ASN A 178 22.65 11.81 -3.68
C ASN A 178 22.12 10.43 -3.27
N THR A 179 21.50 10.32 -2.10
CA THR A 179 20.88 9.08 -1.60
C THR A 179 19.37 9.12 -1.87
N ALA A 180 18.84 8.03 -2.41
CA ALA A 180 17.40 7.77 -2.47
C ALA A 180 17.00 6.76 -1.39
N VAL A 181 15.90 7.03 -0.69
CA VAL A 181 15.35 6.12 0.32
C VAL A 181 13.97 5.64 -0.16
N ILE A 182 13.80 4.33 -0.30
CA ILE A 182 12.51 3.70 -0.50
C ILE A 182 12.07 3.05 0.80
N ALA A 183 10.93 3.46 1.30
CA ALA A 183 10.35 2.95 2.53
C ALA A 183 9.04 2.22 2.26
N ILE A 184 9.00 0.92 2.55
CA ILE A 184 7.85 0.05 2.31
C ILE A 184 7.15 -0.22 3.63
N SER A 185 5.93 0.28 3.77
CA SER A 185 5.07 0.02 4.92
C SER A 185 3.61 -0.02 4.47
N HIS A 186 3.01 -1.20 4.48
CA HIS A 186 1.62 -1.37 4.04
C HIS A 186 0.67 -0.42 4.78
N THR A 187 0.72 -0.38 6.10
CA THR A 187 -0.12 0.52 6.91
C THR A 187 0.35 1.97 6.87
N GLY A 188 1.60 2.21 6.45
CA GLY A 188 2.26 3.52 6.52
C GLY A 188 2.40 4.07 7.94
N LYS A 189 2.22 3.23 8.97
CA LYS A 189 2.21 3.60 10.41
C LYS A 189 3.36 2.98 11.20
N THR A 190 4.22 2.19 10.57
CA THR A 190 5.38 1.56 11.23
C THR A 190 6.33 2.64 11.71
N ARG A 191 6.45 2.77 13.03
CA ARG A 191 7.14 3.89 13.69
C ARG A 191 8.61 3.99 13.28
N GLU A 192 9.29 2.85 13.22
CA GLU A 192 10.70 2.73 12.86
C GLU A 192 10.95 3.23 11.44
N ILE A 193 10.08 2.84 10.51
CA ILE A 193 10.15 3.27 9.10
C ILE A 193 9.93 4.78 8.99
N VAL A 194 8.88 5.31 9.63
CA VAL A 194 8.56 6.74 9.59
C VAL A 194 9.68 7.57 10.20
N SER A 195 10.27 7.11 11.31
CA SER A 195 11.41 7.77 11.96
C SER A 195 12.63 7.82 11.03
N ALA A 196 13.02 6.68 10.45
CA ALA A 196 14.17 6.61 9.54
C ALA A 196 13.98 7.48 8.29
N VAL A 197 12.77 7.50 7.70
CA VAL A 197 12.46 8.38 6.56
C VAL A 197 12.63 9.85 6.91
N ARG A 198 12.15 10.29 8.07
CA ARG A 198 12.32 11.69 8.53
C ARG A 198 13.79 12.04 8.71
N THR A 199 14.54 11.18 9.40
CA THR A 199 15.98 11.38 9.60
C THR A 199 16.71 11.45 8.27
N ALA A 200 16.45 10.53 7.33
CA ALA A 200 17.10 10.56 6.02
C ALA A 200 16.78 11.85 5.23
N LYS A 201 15.52 12.30 5.29
CA LYS A 201 15.09 13.55 4.66
C LYS A 201 15.77 14.77 5.27
N GLU A 202 15.91 14.83 6.59
CA GLU A 202 16.65 15.90 7.29
C GLU A 202 18.12 15.95 6.86
N HIS A 203 18.72 14.83 6.44
CA HIS A 203 20.07 14.74 5.90
C HIS A 203 20.13 14.90 4.36
N GLY A 204 19.03 15.32 3.74
CA GLY A 204 18.97 15.69 2.32
C GLY A 204 18.69 14.54 1.36
N ALA A 205 18.44 13.32 1.83
CA ALA A 205 18.04 12.22 0.96
C ALA A 205 16.66 12.47 0.33
N GLN A 206 16.47 11.99 -0.90
CA GLN A 206 15.17 11.96 -1.54
C GLN A 206 14.39 10.72 -1.09
N THR A 207 13.18 10.92 -0.57
CA THR A 207 12.42 9.87 0.11
C THR A 207 11.16 9.47 -0.65
N ILE A 208 10.99 8.15 -0.86
CA ILE A 208 9.86 7.54 -1.55
C ILE A 208 9.17 6.59 -0.58
N GLY A 209 7.93 6.88 -0.21
CA GLY A 209 7.08 5.97 0.56
C GLY A 209 6.25 5.06 -0.34
N ILE A 210 6.08 3.80 0.06
CA ILE A 210 5.12 2.86 -0.55
C ILE A 210 4.16 2.42 0.53
N THR A 211 2.86 2.73 0.37
CA THR A 211 1.83 2.41 1.36
C THR A 211 0.53 1.95 0.71
N GLY A 212 -0.27 1.16 1.45
CA GLY A 212 -1.59 0.66 1.02
C GLY A 212 -2.74 1.60 1.34
N PHE A 213 -2.49 2.70 2.07
CA PHE A 213 -3.53 3.60 2.56
C PHE A 213 -3.22 5.06 2.25
N PRO A 214 -4.24 5.88 1.93
CA PRO A 214 -4.10 7.33 1.88
C PRO A 214 -3.90 7.86 3.32
N ASP A 215 -3.35 9.07 3.44
CA ASP A 215 -3.24 9.83 4.69
C ASP A 215 -2.52 9.07 5.83
N THR A 216 -1.33 8.59 5.52
CA THR A 216 -0.48 7.88 6.50
C THR A 216 0.69 8.75 6.98
N PRO A 217 1.24 8.48 8.19
CA PRO A 217 2.47 9.13 8.66
C PRO A 217 3.65 8.97 7.69
N LEU A 218 3.75 7.82 7.00
CA LEU A 218 4.78 7.60 5.99
C LEU A 218 4.62 8.55 4.80
N LYS A 219 3.39 8.69 4.26
CA LYS A 219 3.10 9.64 3.18
C LYS A 219 3.44 11.08 3.59
N ALA A 220 3.04 11.50 4.78
CA ALA A 220 3.32 12.85 5.28
C ALA A 220 4.82 13.11 5.50
N SER A 221 5.64 12.08 5.67
CA SER A 221 7.08 12.19 5.93
C SER A 221 7.93 12.05 4.67
N SER A 222 7.39 11.47 3.59
CA SER A 222 8.10 11.23 2.33
C SER A 222 7.96 12.41 1.36
N ASP A 223 8.95 12.60 0.46
CA ASP A 223 8.87 13.59 -0.62
C ASP A 223 7.90 13.13 -1.71
N LEU A 224 7.89 11.83 -1.99
CA LEU A 224 7.01 11.17 -2.93
C LEU A 224 6.36 9.97 -2.24
N CYS A 225 5.08 9.69 -2.52
CA CYS A 225 4.42 8.51 -2.00
C CYS A 225 3.65 7.79 -3.10
N LEU A 226 3.98 6.52 -3.29
CA LEU A 226 3.29 5.58 -4.17
C LEU A 226 2.23 4.85 -3.34
N GLU A 227 0.98 5.13 -3.64
CA GLU A 227 -0.17 4.56 -2.94
C GLU A 227 -0.68 3.35 -3.72
N LEU A 228 -0.60 2.18 -3.11
CA LEU A 228 -1.16 0.96 -3.65
C LEU A 228 -2.45 0.63 -2.94
N TYR A 229 -3.55 0.61 -3.68
CA TYR A 229 -4.77 0.05 -3.12
C TYR A 229 -4.52 -1.40 -2.71
N SER A 230 -4.82 -1.68 -1.46
CA SER A 230 -4.80 -3.03 -0.97
C SER A 230 -5.94 -3.21 0.03
N PRO A 231 -6.87 -4.12 -0.23
CA PRO A 231 -7.86 -4.48 0.76
C PRO A 231 -7.15 -5.07 1.99
N ASP A 232 -7.57 -4.65 3.19
CA ASP A 232 -7.18 -5.31 4.45
C ASP A 232 -7.73 -6.74 4.44
N GLN A 233 -6.94 -7.66 3.93
CA GLN A 233 -7.24 -9.09 3.95
C GLN A 233 -6.23 -9.79 4.84
N LEU A 234 -6.70 -10.34 5.94
CA LEU A 234 -5.85 -10.95 6.98
C LEU A 234 -5.02 -12.14 6.47
N PHE A 235 -5.50 -12.87 5.46
CA PHE A 235 -4.85 -14.07 4.96
C PHE A 235 -4.23 -13.94 3.57
N VAL A 236 -4.75 -13.04 2.72
CA VAL A 236 -4.15 -12.76 1.41
C VAL A 236 -3.52 -11.39 1.49
N SER A 237 -2.22 -11.38 1.65
CA SER A 237 -1.44 -10.15 1.79
C SER A 237 -1.48 -9.33 0.50
N PRO A 238 -1.51 -8.00 0.60
CA PRO A 238 -1.38 -7.08 -0.53
C PRO A 238 -0.03 -7.19 -1.27
N ARG A 239 0.80 -8.16 -0.89
CA ARG A 239 2.16 -8.34 -1.43
C ARG A 239 2.18 -8.45 -2.95
N VAL A 240 1.18 -9.11 -3.55
CA VAL A 240 1.12 -9.27 -5.01
C VAL A 240 1.15 -7.92 -5.74
N ALA A 241 0.39 -6.93 -5.27
CA ALA A 241 0.41 -5.59 -5.84
C ALA A 241 1.72 -4.84 -5.53
N GLN A 242 2.28 -5.04 -4.34
CA GLN A 242 3.57 -4.45 -3.98
C GLN A 242 4.71 -5.02 -4.82
N PHE A 243 4.77 -6.34 -5.04
CA PHE A 243 5.73 -6.96 -5.95
C PHE A 243 5.55 -6.45 -7.38
N SER A 244 4.32 -6.33 -7.88
CA SER A 244 4.07 -5.79 -9.23
C SER A 244 4.53 -4.34 -9.38
N LEU A 245 4.39 -3.50 -8.33
CA LEU A 245 4.95 -2.15 -8.35
C LEU A 245 6.49 -2.17 -8.37
N ILE A 246 7.10 -3.00 -7.53
CA ILE A 246 8.57 -3.18 -7.52
C ILE A 246 9.08 -3.67 -8.87
N ASP A 247 8.39 -4.62 -9.50
CA ASP A 247 8.70 -5.09 -10.86
C ASP A 247 8.62 -3.95 -11.88
N SER A 248 7.59 -3.11 -11.77
CA SER A 248 7.41 -1.96 -12.66
C SER A 248 8.54 -0.93 -12.51
N LEU A 249 8.96 -0.63 -11.27
CA LEU A 249 10.10 0.24 -11.00
C LEU A 249 11.40 -0.37 -11.55
N TYR A 250 11.64 -1.66 -11.26
CA TYR A 250 12.82 -2.38 -11.73
C TYR A 250 12.94 -2.39 -13.25
N VAL A 251 11.87 -2.79 -13.95
CA VAL A 251 11.88 -2.84 -15.42
C VAL A 251 12.07 -1.45 -16.02
N SER A 252 11.42 -0.43 -15.45
CA SER A 252 11.57 0.96 -15.89
C SER A 252 12.99 1.47 -15.74
N LEU A 253 13.65 1.17 -14.62
CA LEU A 253 15.06 1.48 -14.38
C LEU A 253 15.97 0.76 -15.36
N ALA A 254 15.72 -0.54 -15.60
CA ALA A 254 16.49 -1.35 -16.53
C ALA A 254 16.40 -0.82 -17.97
N ILE A 255 15.21 -0.41 -18.40
CA ILE A 255 15.00 0.17 -19.73
C ILE A 255 15.71 1.52 -19.87
N ARG A 256 15.66 2.38 -18.86
CA ARG A 256 16.32 3.70 -18.89
C ARG A 256 17.83 3.63 -18.94
N GLN A 257 18.44 2.55 -18.42
CA GLN A 257 19.89 2.35 -18.36
C GLN A 257 20.31 1.09 -19.14
N LYS A 258 19.61 0.77 -20.22
CA LYS A 258 19.69 -0.50 -20.95
C LYS A 258 21.13 -0.97 -21.20
N ASP A 259 22.00 -0.14 -21.78
CA ASP A 259 23.35 -0.55 -22.13
C ASP A 259 24.22 -0.88 -20.91
N ARG A 260 24.04 -0.15 -19.81
CA ARG A 260 24.71 -0.44 -18.53
C ARG A 260 24.19 -1.72 -17.94
N VAL A 261 22.87 -1.90 -17.95
CA VAL A 261 22.20 -3.06 -17.37
C VAL A 261 22.59 -4.34 -18.10
N VAL A 262 22.65 -4.33 -19.44
CA VAL A 262 23.07 -5.50 -20.22
C VAL A 262 24.48 -5.93 -19.83
N ARG A 263 25.44 -4.99 -19.80
CA ARG A 263 26.83 -5.30 -19.39
C ARG A 263 26.91 -5.87 -17.97
N ASN A 264 26.16 -5.29 -17.03
CA ASN A 264 26.15 -5.76 -15.65
C ASN A 264 25.54 -7.16 -15.51
N ILE A 265 24.45 -7.44 -16.23
CA ILE A 265 23.83 -8.77 -16.23
C ILE A 265 24.78 -9.82 -16.82
N GLU A 266 25.50 -9.50 -17.89
CA GLU A 266 26.52 -10.39 -18.48
C GLU A 266 27.63 -10.72 -17.48
N GLN A 267 28.19 -9.71 -16.81
CA GLN A 267 29.20 -9.89 -15.76
C GLN A 267 28.69 -10.74 -14.59
N VAL A 268 27.46 -10.47 -14.11
CA VAL A 268 26.85 -11.25 -13.03
C VAL A 268 26.61 -12.69 -13.46
N ASN A 269 26.14 -12.93 -14.68
CA ASN A 269 25.91 -14.28 -15.19
C ASN A 269 27.22 -15.05 -15.33
N GLU A 270 28.29 -14.41 -15.76
CA GLU A 270 29.64 -15.01 -15.83
C GLU A 270 30.17 -15.38 -14.43
N ALA A 271 30.03 -14.46 -13.45
CA ALA A 271 30.43 -14.70 -12.07
C ALA A 271 29.63 -15.84 -11.41
N LEU A 272 28.36 -16.01 -11.76
CA LEU A 272 27.50 -17.07 -11.23
C LEU A 272 27.61 -18.41 -11.98
N ARG A 273 28.26 -18.42 -13.14
CA ARG A 273 28.39 -19.64 -13.98
C ARG A 273 29.00 -20.83 -13.23
N PRO A 274 30.06 -20.67 -12.43
CA PRO A 274 30.65 -21.79 -11.67
C PRO A 274 29.75 -22.37 -10.59
N LEU A 275 28.70 -21.63 -10.18
CA LEU A 275 27.76 -22.04 -9.13
C LEU A 275 26.54 -22.78 -9.69
N ARG A 276 26.42 -22.94 -11.02
CA ARG A 276 25.35 -23.69 -11.67
C ARG A 276 25.83 -25.09 -11.99
N MET A 277 25.06 -26.08 -11.59
CA MET A 277 25.23 -27.46 -12.09
C MET A 277 24.76 -27.50 -13.55
N GLU A 278 25.52 -28.24 -14.41
CA GLU A 278 25.12 -28.52 -15.79
C GLU A 278 23.94 -29.51 -15.83
#